data_77dfff1e4f76ac4054ceb5f28e6c832a
#
_entry.id   77dfff1e4f76ac4054ceb5f28e6c832a
#
_cell.length_a   1.000
_cell.length_b   1.000
_cell.length_c   1.000
_cell.angle_alpha   90.00
_cell.angle_beta   90.00
_cell.angle_gamma   90.00
#
_symmetry.space_group_name_H-M   'P 1'
#
loop_
_entity.id
_entity.type
_entity.pdbx_description
1 polymer ?
#
loop_
_entity_poly.entity_id
_entity_poly.type
_entity_poly.pdbx_seq_one_letter_code
_entity_poly.pdbx_strand_id
1 'polypeptide(L)'
;MPMFMAVHKWKPQDEIAIMKELVGAFAAIQAGKLEGMKLLATYSLPQGAYCVWEAASKEVLEKGFEKNTPVLKKNTEFVPVAQSYPPTMDYVLGLWQMWVKSASK
;
A
#
# COMPACT_ATOMS: atom_id res chain seq x y z
N MET A 1 -6.50 -6.83 -11.03
CA MET A 1 -5.07 -6.96 -10.63
C MET A 1 -4.97 -7.20 -9.12
N PRO A 2 -3.94 -7.91 -8.68
CA PRO A 2 -3.71 -8.06 -7.25
C PRO A 2 -3.54 -6.74 -6.52
N MET A 3 -3.92 -6.73 -5.25
CA MET A 3 -3.76 -5.57 -4.38
C MET A 3 -2.66 -5.81 -3.36
N PHE A 4 -1.95 -4.75 -3.04
CA PHE A 4 -0.87 -4.77 -2.05
C PHE A 4 -0.99 -3.57 -1.13
N MET A 5 -0.69 -3.78 0.14
CA MET A 5 -0.55 -2.68 1.08
C MET A 5 0.94 -2.38 1.25
N ALA A 6 1.33 -1.15 1.00
CA ALA A 6 2.68 -0.68 1.28
C ALA A 6 2.68 -0.06 2.68
N VAL A 7 3.42 -0.68 3.58
CA VAL A 7 3.56 -0.21 4.96
C VAL A 7 4.86 0.56 5.07
N HIS A 8 4.75 1.86 5.28
CA HIS A 8 5.89 2.77 5.37
C HIS A 8 6.10 3.19 6.81
N LYS A 9 7.31 2.98 7.33
CA LYS A 9 7.71 3.47 8.65
C LYS A 9 9.12 4.01 8.53
N TRP A 10 9.34 5.25 8.98
CA TRP A 10 10.64 5.88 8.86
C TRP A 10 11.05 6.58 10.13
N LYS A 11 12.35 6.83 10.25
CA LYS A 11 12.94 7.56 11.34
C LYS A 11 12.87 9.07 11.05
N PRO A 12 12.83 9.93 12.10
CA PRO A 12 12.76 11.37 11.90
C PRO A 12 13.84 11.94 10.96
N GLN A 13 15.05 11.38 10.99
CA GLN A 13 16.15 11.86 10.14
C GLN A 13 15.92 11.62 8.65
N ASP A 14 15.06 10.69 8.28
CA ASP A 14 14.77 10.38 6.88
C ASP A 14 13.54 11.12 6.35
N GLU A 15 12.80 11.80 7.23
CA GLU A 15 11.49 12.35 6.90
C GLU A 15 11.53 13.37 5.77
N ILE A 16 12.47 14.31 5.78
CA ILE A 16 12.56 15.35 4.75
C ILE A 16 12.89 14.74 3.39
N ALA A 17 13.83 13.79 3.34
CA ALA A 17 14.18 13.11 2.09
C ALA A 17 12.97 12.36 1.54
N ILE A 18 12.22 11.68 2.40
CA ILE A 18 11.02 10.92 2.01
C ILE A 18 9.92 11.87 1.53
N MET A 19 9.71 13.00 2.22
CA MET A 19 8.70 13.98 1.78
C MET A 19 9.02 14.54 0.40
N LYS A 20 10.28 14.80 0.09
CA LYS A 20 10.69 15.24 -1.24
C LYS A 20 10.38 14.19 -2.31
N GLU A 21 10.65 12.93 -2.00
CA GLU A 21 10.33 11.83 -2.91
C GLU A 21 8.82 11.71 -3.14
N LEU A 22 8.04 11.83 -2.06
CA LEU A 22 6.57 11.72 -2.15
C LEU A 22 5.97 12.86 -3.00
N VAL A 23 6.48 14.07 -2.86
CA VAL A 23 6.00 15.20 -3.69
C VAL A 23 6.23 14.87 -5.17
N GLY A 24 7.43 14.38 -5.53
CA GLY A 24 7.74 13.99 -6.89
C GLY A 24 6.89 12.83 -7.39
N ALA A 25 6.70 11.83 -6.55
CA ALA A 25 5.89 10.64 -6.90
C ALA A 25 4.43 11.01 -7.13
N PHE A 26 3.83 11.81 -6.26
CA PHE A 26 2.45 12.22 -6.43
C PHE A 26 2.26 13.12 -7.65
N ALA A 27 3.24 13.96 -7.97
CA ALA A 27 3.22 14.72 -9.21
C ALA A 27 3.22 13.80 -10.44
N ALA A 28 4.01 12.72 -10.40
CA ALA A 28 4.03 11.72 -11.46
C ALA A 28 2.70 10.98 -11.59
N ILE A 29 2.06 10.65 -10.45
CA ILE A 29 0.73 10.02 -10.44
C ILE A 29 -0.30 10.95 -11.09
N GLN A 30 -0.32 12.22 -10.73
CA GLN A 30 -1.23 13.21 -11.30
C GLN A 30 -1.02 13.37 -12.81
N ALA A 31 0.23 13.26 -13.26
CA ALA A 31 0.56 13.36 -14.68
C ALA A 31 0.34 12.04 -15.45
N GLY A 32 -0.09 10.98 -14.78
CA GLY A 32 -0.34 9.69 -15.41
C GLY A 32 0.92 8.96 -15.85
N LYS A 33 2.06 9.24 -15.21
CA LYS A 33 3.36 8.70 -15.62
C LYS A 33 3.76 7.39 -14.93
N LEU A 34 2.98 6.91 -13.97
CA LEU A 34 3.24 5.62 -13.32
C LEU A 34 2.54 4.50 -14.10
N GLU A 35 3.32 3.67 -14.76
CA GLU A 35 2.79 2.54 -15.51
C GLU A 35 2.76 1.27 -14.67
N GLY A 36 1.70 0.49 -14.83
CA GLY A 36 1.57 -0.80 -14.16
C GLY A 36 1.23 -0.75 -12.68
N MET A 37 1.04 0.44 -12.14
CA MET A 37 0.75 0.65 -10.73
C MET A 37 -0.41 1.64 -10.59
N LYS A 38 -1.37 1.32 -9.71
CA LYS A 38 -2.50 2.22 -9.44
C LYS A 38 -2.62 2.41 -7.93
N LEU A 39 -2.53 3.65 -7.49
CA LEU A 39 -2.73 4.01 -6.09
C LEU A 39 -4.22 4.12 -5.80
N LEU A 40 -4.70 3.33 -4.83
CA LEU A 40 -6.10 3.31 -4.43
C LEU A 40 -6.38 4.19 -3.21
N ALA A 41 -5.46 4.22 -2.27
CA ALA A 41 -5.63 4.98 -1.03
C ALA A 41 -4.29 5.24 -0.36
N THR A 42 -4.24 6.33 0.40
CA THR A 42 -3.08 6.69 1.23
C THR A 42 -3.58 7.15 2.60
N TYR A 43 -2.97 6.63 3.65
CA TYR A 43 -3.24 7.03 5.03
C TYR A 43 -1.96 7.52 5.66
N SER A 44 -1.95 8.76 6.15
CA SER A 44 -0.77 9.35 6.79
C SER A 44 -0.73 9.01 8.28
N LEU A 45 0.45 8.68 8.77
CA LEU A 45 0.73 8.41 10.18
C LEU A 45 1.79 9.40 10.67
N PRO A 46 2.00 9.55 11.98
CA PRO A 46 3.01 10.49 12.50
C PRO A 46 4.42 10.28 11.92
N GLN A 47 4.84 9.03 11.73
CA GLN A 47 6.14 8.72 11.14
C GLN A 47 6.00 7.54 10.16
N GLY A 48 5.09 7.69 9.22
CA GLY A 48 4.84 6.64 8.25
C GLY A 48 3.61 6.90 7.43
N ALA A 49 3.22 5.89 6.69
CA ALA A 49 2.00 5.90 5.89
C ALA A 49 1.62 4.47 5.52
N TYR A 50 0.34 4.28 5.22
CA TYR A 50 -0.14 3.07 4.58
C TYR A 50 -0.68 3.45 3.21
N CYS A 51 -0.21 2.79 2.17
CA CYS A 51 -0.71 3.00 0.81
C CYS A 51 -1.26 1.68 0.28
N VAL A 52 -2.38 1.75 -0.42
CA VAL A 52 -2.98 0.57 -1.06
C VAL A 52 -2.81 0.73 -2.56
N TRP A 53 -2.22 -0.29 -3.18
CA TRP A 53 -1.87 -0.29 -4.60
C TRP A 53 -2.47 -1.49 -5.32
N GLU A 54 -2.80 -1.30 -6.60
CA GLU A 54 -3.00 -2.39 -7.54
C GLU A 54 -1.79 -2.48 -8.47
N ALA A 55 -1.28 -3.69 -8.67
CA ALA A 55 -0.19 -3.96 -9.58
C ALA A 55 -0.22 -5.43 -10.00
N ALA A 56 0.39 -5.77 -11.12
CA ALA A 56 0.43 -7.14 -11.60
C ALA A 56 1.18 -8.07 -10.64
N SER A 57 2.22 -7.55 -9.96
CA SER A 57 3.01 -8.31 -9.01
C SER A 57 3.68 -7.39 -7.99
N LYS A 58 4.18 -7.98 -6.91
CA LYS A 58 4.97 -7.28 -5.89
C LYS A 58 6.23 -6.67 -6.51
N GLU A 59 6.86 -7.37 -7.45
CA GLU A 59 8.09 -6.94 -8.12
C GLU A 59 7.88 -5.66 -8.91
N VAL A 60 6.71 -5.48 -9.52
CA VAL A 60 6.37 -4.24 -10.22
C VAL A 60 6.40 -3.05 -9.26
N LEU A 61 5.81 -3.23 -8.06
CA LEU A 61 5.83 -2.20 -7.02
C LEU A 61 7.23 -1.92 -6.51
N GLU A 62 7.99 -2.98 -6.24
CA GLU A 62 9.37 -2.83 -5.75
C GLU A 62 10.23 -2.03 -6.73
N LYS A 63 10.15 -2.35 -8.01
CA LYS A 63 10.90 -1.63 -9.05
C LYS A 63 10.44 -0.20 -9.20
N GLY A 64 9.12 0.04 -9.18
CA GLY A 64 8.57 1.38 -9.26
C GLY A 64 9.00 2.26 -8.10
N PHE A 65 8.96 1.73 -6.89
CA PHE A 65 9.39 2.45 -5.69
C PHE A 65 10.90 2.70 -5.70
N GLU A 66 11.69 1.71 -6.12
CA GLU A 66 13.14 1.88 -6.21
C GLU A 66 13.53 2.98 -7.18
N LYS A 67 12.83 3.08 -8.31
CA LYS A 67 13.07 4.10 -9.33
C LYS A 67 12.66 5.49 -8.86
N ASN A 68 11.48 5.62 -8.26
CA ASN A 68 10.86 6.90 -7.96
C ASN A 68 11.07 7.37 -6.52
N THR A 69 11.18 6.45 -5.57
CA THR A 69 11.25 6.75 -4.15
C THR A 69 12.23 5.80 -3.43
N PRO A 70 13.54 5.89 -3.75
CA PRO A 70 14.50 4.93 -3.21
C PRO A 70 14.65 4.97 -1.67
N VAL A 71 14.57 6.14 -1.04
CA VAL A 71 14.67 6.23 0.42
C VAL A 71 13.40 5.68 1.06
N LEU A 72 12.24 6.02 0.53
CA LEU A 72 10.96 5.49 1.02
C LEU A 72 10.94 3.97 0.88
N LYS A 73 11.41 3.43 -0.24
CA LYS A 73 11.42 1.98 -0.50
C LYS A 73 12.20 1.22 0.58
N LYS A 74 13.31 1.77 1.06
CA LYS A 74 14.10 1.15 2.15
C LYS A 74 13.33 1.06 3.46
N ASN A 75 12.31 1.89 3.62
CA ASN A 75 11.47 1.96 4.81
C ASN A 75 10.07 1.41 4.55
N THR A 76 9.93 0.56 3.54
CA THR A 76 8.63 0.05 3.09
C THR A 76 8.60 -1.47 3.08
N GLU A 77 7.50 -2.03 3.60
CA GLU A 77 7.17 -3.44 3.47
C GLU A 77 5.92 -3.55 2.60
N PHE A 78 5.95 -4.43 1.61
CA PHE A 78 4.80 -4.70 0.74
C PHE A 78 4.10 -5.98 1.21
N VAL A 79 2.82 -5.84 1.57
CA VAL A 79 2.02 -6.94 2.08
C VAL A 79 0.89 -7.23 1.08
N PRO A 80 0.78 -8.46 0.55
CA PRO A 80 -0.34 -8.77 -0.33
C PRO A 80 -1.66 -8.73 0.41
N VAL A 81 -2.68 -8.18 -0.25
CA VAL A 81 -4.05 -8.15 0.27
C VAL A 81 -4.79 -9.32 -0.33
N ALA A 82 -5.16 -10.29 0.51
CA ALA A 82 -5.84 -11.49 0.05
C ALA A 82 -7.28 -11.20 -0.36
N GLN A 83 -7.97 -10.39 0.44
CA GLN A 83 -9.37 -10.03 0.18
C GLN A 83 -9.64 -8.61 0.68
N SER A 84 -10.59 -7.96 0.00
CA SER A 84 -11.06 -6.64 0.40
C SER A 84 -12.57 -6.73 0.62
N TYR A 85 -13.03 -6.23 1.76
CA TYR A 85 -14.43 -6.29 2.14
C TYR A 85 -15.04 -4.90 2.18
N PRO A 86 -16.37 -4.78 1.91
CA PRO A 86 -17.07 -3.54 2.20
C PRO A 86 -16.91 -3.16 3.67
N PRO A 87 -16.85 -1.87 4.01
CA PRO A 87 -16.57 -1.44 5.39
C PRO A 87 -17.80 -1.52 6.32
N THR A 88 -18.74 -2.43 6.08
CA THR A 88 -19.89 -2.64 6.94
C THR A 88 -19.62 -3.78 7.92
N MET A 89 -19.84 -3.51 9.21
CA MET A 89 -19.59 -4.47 10.27
C MET A 89 -20.37 -5.78 10.04
N ASP A 90 -21.63 -5.69 9.67
CA ASP A 90 -22.46 -6.86 9.48
C ASP A 90 -21.95 -7.78 8.37
N TYR A 91 -21.52 -7.19 7.26
CA TYR A 91 -20.99 -7.96 6.14
C TYR A 91 -19.70 -8.70 6.52
N VAL A 92 -18.74 -7.99 7.09
CA VAL A 92 -17.43 -8.56 7.46
C VAL A 92 -17.61 -9.61 8.57
N LEU A 93 -18.41 -9.31 9.57
CA LEU A 93 -18.67 -10.23 10.67
C LEU A 93 -19.32 -11.51 10.18
N GLY A 94 -20.29 -11.41 9.26
CA GLY A 94 -20.94 -12.56 8.66
C GLY A 94 -19.95 -13.47 7.94
N LEU A 95 -19.05 -12.91 7.17
CA LEU A 95 -18.01 -13.69 6.47
C LEU A 95 -17.08 -14.40 7.46
N TRP A 96 -16.62 -13.71 8.49
CA TRP A 96 -15.73 -14.30 9.48
C TRP A 96 -16.41 -15.40 10.29
N GLN A 97 -17.68 -15.22 10.62
CA GLN A 97 -18.47 -16.25 11.30
C GLN A 97 -18.57 -17.52 10.44
N MET A 98 -18.75 -17.37 9.14
CA MET A 98 -18.78 -18.51 8.22
C MET A 98 -17.42 -19.25 8.21
N TRP A 99 -16.31 -18.51 8.24
CA TRP A 99 -14.97 -19.13 8.30
C TRP A 99 -14.77 -19.92 9.59
N VAL A 100 -15.16 -19.35 10.73
CA VAL A 100 -15.08 -20.03 12.03
C VAL A 100 -15.90 -21.31 12.01
N LYS A 101 -17.13 -21.23 11.53
CA LYS A 101 -18.03 -22.39 11.43
C LYS A 101 -17.46 -23.48 10.53
N SER A 102 -16.86 -23.08 9.41
CA SER A 102 -16.22 -24.01 8.47
C SER A 102 -15.00 -24.71 9.09
N ALA A 103 -14.20 -23.98 9.85
CA ALA A 103 -13.03 -24.52 10.50
C ALA A 103 -13.35 -25.44 11.67
N SER A 104 -14.54 -25.32 12.25
CA SER A 104 -14.96 -26.12 13.41
C SER A 104 -15.57 -27.49 13.07
N LYS A 105 -15.66 -27.83 11.82
CA LYS A 105 -16.21 -29.12 11.37
C LYS A 105 -15.25 -30.28 11.56
#